data_2689292b888fbb7f09091d163c34a327
#
_entry.id   2689292b888fbb7f09091d163c34a327
#
_cell.length_a   1.000
_cell.length_b   1.000
_cell.length_c   1.000
_cell.angle_alpha   90.00
_cell.angle_beta   90.00
_cell.angle_gamma   90.00
#
_symmetry.space_group_name_H-M   'P 1'
#
loop_
_entity.id
_entity.type
_entity.pdbx_description
1 polymer ?
#
loop_
_entity_poly.entity_id
_entity_poly.type
_entity_poly.pdbx_seq_one_letter_code
_entity_poly.pdbx_strand_id
1 'polypeptide(L)'
;MTVGDFYDELETRSTDAREHALLEALPGQISHAKSNSAYFGALFADVDPMAVTSRDALAGLPVTRKSDLIELQKKKPPLGGLIAIEPGKLRRIYQSPGPIYDADGHSDDWWRTARALYAAGFRAGDIMHN
;
A
#
# COMPACT_ATOMS: atom_id res chain seq x y z
N MET A 1 -29.15 -7.56 8.23
CA MET A 1 -28.24 -6.44 8.03
C MET A 1 -28.75 -5.64 6.86
N THR A 2 -28.96 -4.36 7.03
CA THR A 2 -29.47 -3.47 5.99
C THR A 2 -28.36 -3.17 4.99
N VAL A 3 -28.75 -3.04 3.71
CA VAL A 3 -27.82 -2.51 2.66
C VAL A 3 -27.41 -1.11 3.10
N GLY A 4 -26.17 -0.92 3.49
CA GLY A 4 -25.65 0.36 3.97
C GLY A 4 -24.86 0.33 5.27
N ASP A 5 -24.82 -0.82 5.96
CA ASP A 5 -24.02 -0.97 7.19
C ASP A 5 -22.51 -1.14 6.88
N PHE A 6 -22.16 -1.62 5.68
CA PHE A 6 -20.81 -1.90 5.26
C PHE A 6 -20.48 -1.25 3.91
N TYR A 7 -19.24 -0.92 3.68
CA TYR A 7 -18.77 -0.36 2.41
C TYR A 7 -18.88 -1.38 1.26
N ASP A 8 -18.46 -2.62 1.51
CA ASP A 8 -18.52 -3.72 0.56
C ASP A 8 -18.64 -5.09 1.26
N GLU A 9 -18.86 -6.13 0.46
CA GLU A 9 -18.99 -7.52 0.93
C GLU A 9 -17.72 -8.04 1.62
N LEU A 10 -16.56 -7.46 1.33
CA LEU A 10 -15.29 -7.91 1.91
C LEU A 10 -15.24 -7.63 3.42
N GLU A 11 -16.04 -6.69 3.94
CA GLU A 11 -16.11 -6.39 5.37
C GLU A 11 -16.85 -7.46 6.17
N THR A 12 -17.75 -8.22 5.53
CA THR A 12 -18.59 -9.24 6.18
C THR A 12 -17.98 -10.63 6.19
N ARG A 13 -16.79 -10.80 5.58
CA ARG A 13 -16.09 -12.11 5.55
C ARG A 13 -15.69 -12.55 6.95
N SER A 14 -15.67 -13.87 7.15
CA SER A 14 -15.10 -14.46 8.36
C SER A 14 -13.60 -14.10 8.52
N THR A 15 -13.09 -14.22 9.74
CA THR A 15 -11.66 -14.02 10.02
C THR A 15 -10.79 -14.94 9.16
N ASP A 16 -11.17 -16.23 9.07
CA ASP A 16 -10.42 -17.21 8.30
C ASP A 16 -10.43 -16.90 6.80
N ALA A 17 -11.58 -16.48 6.25
CA ALA A 17 -11.66 -16.08 4.85
C ALA A 17 -10.80 -14.83 4.54
N ARG A 18 -10.72 -13.87 5.47
CA ARG A 18 -9.83 -12.71 5.34
C ARG A 18 -8.37 -13.10 5.39
N GLU A 19 -8.00 -13.92 6.36
CA GLU A 19 -6.62 -14.39 6.53
C GLU A 19 -6.17 -15.17 5.29
N HIS A 20 -6.98 -16.11 4.82
CA HIS A 20 -6.69 -16.88 3.62
C HIS A 20 -6.46 -15.97 2.40
N ALA A 21 -7.37 -15.03 2.14
CA ALA A 21 -7.25 -14.11 1.01
C ALA A 21 -6.02 -13.19 1.10
N LEU A 22 -5.62 -12.77 2.32
CA LEU A 22 -4.40 -11.97 2.53
C LEU A 22 -3.15 -12.80 2.19
N LEU A 23 -3.06 -14.02 2.71
CA LEU A 23 -1.91 -14.89 2.51
C LEU A 23 -1.79 -15.33 1.05
N GLU A 24 -2.91 -15.58 0.37
CA GLU A 24 -2.93 -15.88 -1.06
C GLU A 24 -2.44 -14.71 -1.91
N ALA A 25 -2.71 -13.47 -1.52
CA ALA A 25 -2.30 -12.28 -2.26
C ALA A 25 -0.82 -11.89 -2.03
N LEU A 26 -0.18 -12.34 -0.94
CA LEU A 26 1.17 -11.93 -0.57
C LEU A 26 2.24 -12.23 -1.64
N PRO A 27 2.33 -13.45 -2.21
CA PRO A 27 3.33 -13.76 -3.24
C PRO A 27 3.26 -12.80 -4.42
N GLY A 28 2.05 -12.52 -4.91
CA GLY A 28 1.80 -11.58 -5.99
C GLY A 28 2.22 -10.15 -5.64
N GLN A 29 1.93 -9.68 -4.43
CA GLN A 29 2.30 -8.35 -3.97
C GLN A 29 3.82 -8.20 -3.83
N ILE A 30 4.51 -9.19 -3.27
CA ILE A 30 5.97 -9.18 -3.13
C ILE A 30 6.65 -9.23 -4.52
N SER A 31 6.14 -10.08 -5.41
CA SER A 31 6.63 -10.15 -6.80
C SER A 31 6.45 -8.82 -7.52
N HIS A 32 5.28 -8.18 -7.38
CA HIS A 32 5.00 -6.88 -7.97
C HIS A 32 5.96 -5.81 -7.45
N ALA A 33 6.15 -5.71 -6.14
CA ALA A 33 7.05 -4.75 -5.52
C ALA A 33 8.51 -4.96 -5.97
N LYS A 34 8.97 -6.22 -5.95
CA LYS A 34 10.33 -6.60 -6.39
C LYS A 34 10.59 -6.26 -7.86
N SER A 35 9.61 -6.47 -8.73
CA SER A 35 9.78 -6.31 -10.19
C SER A 35 9.61 -4.86 -10.66
N ASN A 36 8.80 -4.06 -9.96
CA ASN A 36 8.40 -2.74 -10.46
C ASN A 36 8.95 -1.56 -9.66
N SER A 37 9.52 -1.79 -8.47
CA SER A 37 10.15 -0.74 -7.67
C SER A 37 11.65 -0.97 -7.57
N ALA A 38 12.44 0.02 -7.93
CA ALA A 38 13.90 -0.08 -7.84
C ALA A 38 14.38 -0.28 -6.39
N TYR A 39 13.72 0.35 -5.42
CA TYR A 39 14.03 0.18 -4.01
C TYR A 39 13.70 -1.22 -3.52
N PHE A 40 12.47 -1.68 -3.74
CA PHE A 40 12.06 -3.02 -3.30
C PHE A 40 12.72 -4.14 -4.11
N GLY A 41 13.07 -3.89 -5.38
CA GLY A 41 13.88 -4.82 -6.17
C GLY A 41 15.23 -5.11 -5.53
N ALA A 42 15.91 -4.08 -5.02
CA ALA A 42 17.16 -4.24 -4.30
C ALA A 42 16.94 -4.83 -2.88
N LEU A 43 15.94 -4.34 -2.15
CA LEU A 43 15.64 -4.80 -0.78
C LEU A 43 15.26 -6.28 -0.72
N PHE A 44 14.55 -6.77 -1.72
CA PHE A 44 14.05 -8.14 -1.83
C PHE A 44 14.88 -9.00 -2.81
N ALA A 45 16.14 -8.63 -3.10
CA ALA A 45 16.97 -9.33 -4.07
C ALA A 45 17.00 -10.85 -3.81
N ASP A 46 17.23 -11.24 -2.55
CA ASP A 46 17.35 -12.64 -2.11
C ASP A 46 16.01 -13.25 -1.63
N VAL A 47 14.89 -12.52 -1.74
CA VAL A 47 13.57 -13.02 -1.35
C VAL A 47 12.94 -13.79 -2.51
N ASP A 48 12.53 -15.03 -2.25
CA ASP A 48 11.59 -15.73 -3.13
C ASP A 48 10.16 -15.29 -2.82
N PRO A 49 9.49 -14.56 -3.71
CA PRO A 49 8.12 -14.11 -3.48
C PRO A 49 7.14 -15.27 -3.21
N MET A 50 7.35 -16.43 -3.87
CA MET A 50 6.46 -17.57 -3.76
C MET A 50 6.56 -18.29 -2.42
N ALA A 51 7.65 -18.06 -1.67
CA ALA A 51 7.81 -18.58 -0.31
C ALA A 51 7.10 -17.72 0.76
N VAL A 52 6.61 -16.52 0.42
CA VAL A 52 5.96 -15.61 1.39
C VAL A 52 4.47 -15.90 1.45
N THR A 53 4.10 -17.00 2.11
CA THR A 53 2.70 -17.51 2.19
C THR A 53 2.16 -17.56 3.61
N SER A 54 2.89 -17.03 4.59
CA SER A 54 2.50 -17.05 6.01
C SER A 54 2.87 -15.76 6.71
N ARG A 55 2.31 -15.54 7.91
CA ARG A 55 2.68 -14.40 8.78
C ARG A 55 4.15 -14.45 9.20
N ASP A 56 4.68 -15.65 9.48
CA ASP A 56 6.09 -15.80 9.85
C ASP A 56 7.01 -15.48 8.68
N ALA A 57 6.69 -15.95 7.48
CA ALA A 57 7.44 -15.60 6.28
C ALA A 57 7.39 -14.09 6.00
N LEU A 58 6.23 -13.46 6.17
CA LEU A 58 6.07 -12.01 6.05
C LEU A 58 6.89 -11.26 7.11
N ALA A 59 6.89 -11.72 8.36
CA ALA A 59 7.66 -11.13 9.45
C ALA A 59 9.17 -11.22 9.23
N GLY A 60 9.63 -12.19 8.45
CA GLY A 60 11.04 -12.35 8.06
C GLY A 60 11.52 -11.37 6.99
N LEU A 61 10.62 -10.60 6.37
CA LEU A 61 11.02 -9.63 5.36
C LEU A 61 11.70 -8.40 5.96
N PRO A 62 12.67 -7.79 5.25
CA PRO A 62 13.29 -6.54 5.70
C PRO A 62 12.26 -5.41 5.73
N VAL A 63 12.35 -4.57 6.77
CA VAL A 63 11.40 -3.47 7.04
C VAL A 63 11.99 -2.15 6.53
N THR A 64 11.20 -1.41 5.77
CA THR A 64 11.50 -0.01 5.41
C THR A 64 11.09 0.91 6.57
N ARG A 65 12.01 1.69 7.10
CA ARG A 65 11.73 2.63 8.19
C ARG A 65 11.45 4.02 7.63
N LYS A 66 10.46 4.70 8.18
CA LYS A 66 10.11 6.08 7.78
C LYS A 66 11.30 7.04 7.94
N SER A 67 12.13 6.86 8.96
CA SER A 67 13.37 7.63 9.17
C SER A 67 14.33 7.59 7.98
N ASP A 68 14.33 6.51 7.23
CA ASP A 68 15.29 6.30 6.15
C ASP A 68 14.82 6.93 4.84
N LEU A 69 13.51 7.25 4.73
CA LEU A 69 12.90 7.78 3.51
C LEU A 69 13.49 9.12 3.09
N ILE A 70 13.84 9.99 4.04
CA ILE A 70 14.43 11.31 3.75
C ILE A 70 15.71 11.15 2.96
N GLU A 71 16.61 10.30 3.42
CA GLU A 71 17.91 10.07 2.77
C GLU A 71 17.75 9.29 1.46
N LEU A 72 16.82 8.35 1.39
CA LEU A 72 16.50 7.64 0.15
C LEU A 72 16.00 8.61 -0.94
N GLN A 73 15.09 9.51 -0.58
CA GLN A 73 14.51 10.47 -1.52
C GLN A 73 15.50 11.57 -1.92
N LYS A 74 16.43 11.96 -1.05
CA LYS A 74 17.55 12.84 -1.41
C LYS A 74 18.50 12.18 -2.42
N LYS A 75 18.82 10.89 -2.23
CA LYS A 75 19.71 10.14 -3.13
C LYS A 75 19.09 9.87 -4.49
N LYS A 76 17.77 9.67 -4.55
CA LYS A 76 17.03 9.36 -5.79
C LYS A 76 15.72 10.15 -5.83
N PRO A 77 15.79 11.46 -6.13
CA PRO A 77 14.58 12.31 -6.14
C PRO A 77 13.56 11.90 -7.22
N PRO A 78 12.26 12.22 -7.00
CA PRO A 78 11.71 12.73 -5.75
C PRO A 78 11.31 11.63 -4.75
N LEU A 79 11.18 10.38 -5.18
CA LEU A 79 10.48 9.32 -4.45
C LEU A 79 11.38 8.15 -4.01
N GLY A 80 12.71 8.28 -4.08
CA GLY A 80 13.64 7.28 -3.55
C GLY A 80 13.65 5.94 -4.29
N GLY A 81 12.98 5.85 -5.46
CA GLY A 81 12.79 4.59 -6.18
C GLY A 81 11.73 3.67 -5.57
N LEU A 82 10.91 4.17 -4.63
CA LEU A 82 9.88 3.41 -3.90
C LEU A 82 8.64 3.10 -4.74
N ILE A 83 8.38 3.90 -5.78
CA ILE A 83 7.19 3.75 -6.62
C ILE A 83 7.34 2.61 -7.63
N ALA A 84 6.21 1.96 -7.94
CA ALA A 84 6.11 0.89 -8.92
C ALA A 84 5.53 1.34 -10.27
N ILE A 85 5.33 2.63 -10.46
CA ILE A 85 4.85 3.23 -11.72
C ILE A 85 5.74 4.39 -12.14
N GLU A 86 5.73 4.72 -13.41
CA GLU A 86 6.48 5.83 -13.98
C GLU A 86 6.06 7.17 -13.34
N PRO A 87 6.99 8.06 -12.96
CA PRO A 87 6.66 9.34 -12.34
C PRO A 87 5.67 10.19 -13.17
N GLY A 88 5.78 10.16 -14.51
CA GLY A 88 4.87 10.87 -15.40
C GLY A 88 3.43 10.33 -15.45
N LYS A 89 3.18 9.17 -14.84
CA LYS A 89 1.85 8.55 -14.68
C LYS A 89 1.26 8.74 -13.30
N LEU A 90 1.91 9.50 -12.43
CA LEU A 90 1.37 9.86 -11.13
C LEU A 90 0.26 10.90 -11.27
N ARG A 91 -0.74 10.82 -10.42
CA ARG A 91 -1.82 11.81 -10.33
C ARG A 91 -1.38 13.03 -9.52
N ARG A 92 -0.72 12.78 -8.36
CA ARG A 92 -0.25 13.80 -7.43
C ARG A 92 0.97 13.33 -6.68
N ILE A 93 1.71 14.30 -6.16
CA ILE A 93 2.78 14.09 -5.18
C ILE A 93 2.47 14.98 -3.99
N TYR A 94 2.44 14.41 -2.81
CA TYR A 94 2.25 15.09 -1.54
C TYR A 94 3.59 15.24 -0.82
N GLN A 95 3.69 16.22 0.03
CA GLN A 95 4.83 16.41 0.91
C GLN A 95 4.36 16.49 2.35
N SER A 96 4.84 15.58 3.18
CA SER A 96 4.63 15.64 4.62
C SER A 96 5.69 16.49 5.31
N PRO A 97 5.43 17.02 6.54
CA PRO A 97 6.48 17.66 7.33
C PRO A 97 7.66 16.71 7.53
N GLY A 98 8.89 17.19 7.20
CA GLY A 98 10.05 16.40 7.42
C GLY A 98 11.01 16.08 6.30
N PRO A 99 11.03 16.67 5.12
CA PRO A 99 10.16 16.56 3.95
C PRO A 99 10.21 15.15 3.35
N ILE A 100 9.14 14.40 3.49
CA ILE A 100 8.95 13.10 2.86
C ILE A 100 7.87 13.24 1.80
N TYR A 101 8.13 12.72 0.61
CA TYR A 101 7.21 12.75 -0.51
C TYR A 101 6.47 11.43 -0.65
N ASP A 102 5.16 11.52 -0.83
CA ASP A 102 4.26 10.41 -1.11
C ASP A 102 3.51 10.68 -2.40
N ALA A 103 3.26 9.64 -3.20
CA ALA A 103 2.61 9.77 -4.49
C ALA A 103 1.30 9.00 -4.56
N ASP A 104 0.31 9.53 -5.29
CA ASP A 104 -0.87 8.76 -5.68
C ASP A 104 -0.93 8.56 -7.19
N GLY A 105 -1.57 7.45 -7.59
CA GLY A 105 -1.90 7.13 -8.97
C GLY A 105 -3.38 7.40 -9.26
N HIS A 106 -3.87 6.84 -10.37
CA HIS A 106 -5.23 7.06 -10.87
C HIS A 106 -6.25 6.00 -10.44
N SER A 107 -5.83 4.94 -9.72
CA SER A 107 -6.78 3.93 -9.25
C SER A 107 -7.65 4.48 -8.13
N ASP A 108 -8.91 4.04 -8.11
CA ASP A 108 -9.83 4.34 -7.02
C ASP A 108 -9.28 3.81 -5.70
N ASP A 109 -9.57 4.53 -4.61
CA ASP A 109 -9.14 4.20 -3.26
C ASP A 109 -7.64 3.83 -3.15
N TRP A 110 -6.79 4.61 -3.81
CA TRP A 110 -5.33 4.40 -3.83
C TRP A 110 -4.74 4.17 -2.43
N TRP A 111 -5.19 4.96 -1.46
CA TRP A 111 -4.71 4.91 -0.07
C TRP A 111 -5.44 3.87 0.79
N ARG A 112 -6.38 3.12 0.21
CA ARG A 112 -7.17 2.10 0.92
C ARG A 112 -7.92 2.64 2.14
N THR A 113 -8.41 3.88 2.08
CA THR A 113 -9.10 4.58 3.16
C THR A 113 -10.63 4.56 3.04
N ALA A 114 -11.18 4.14 1.90
CA ALA A 114 -12.62 4.21 1.64
C ALA A 114 -13.46 3.50 2.72
N ARG A 115 -13.07 2.30 3.15
CA ARG A 115 -13.78 1.57 4.22
C ARG A 115 -13.72 2.30 5.56
N ALA A 116 -12.56 2.86 5.90
CA ALA A 116 -12.41 3.61 7.16
C ALA A 116 -13.28 4.87 7.17
N LEU A 117 -13.32 5.60 6.06
CA LEU A 117 -14.19 6.78 5.90
C LEU A 117 -15.66 6.39 5.95
N TYR A 118 -16.05 5.31 5.27
CA TYR A 118 -17.42 4.81 5.30
C TYR A 118 -17.86 4.39 6.72
N ALA A 119 -16.99 3.70 7.45
CA ALA A 119 -17.23 3.31 8.85
C ALA A 119 -17.34 4.54 9.77
N ALA A 120 -16.61 5.63 9.46
CA ALA A 120 -16.71 6.91 10.16
C ALA A 120 -17.97 7.71 9.79
N GLY A 121 -18.82 7.21 8.87
CA GLY A 121 -20.08 7.81 8.49
C GLY A 121 -20.08 8.61 7.19
N PHE A 122 -18.93 8.76 6.51
CA PHE A 122 -18.86 9.47 5.23
C PHE A 122 -19.62 8.75 4.13
N ARG A 123 -20.31 9.52 3.29
CA ARG A 123 -21.08 9.02 2.14
C ARG A 123 -20.80 9.87 0.90
N ALA A 124 -21.22 9.37 -0.26
CA ALA A 124 -21.13 10.13 -1.50
C ALA A 124 -21.90 11.45 -1.37
N GLY A 125 -21.23 12.54 -1.73
CA GLY A 125 -21.78 13.90 -1.61
C GLY A 125 -21.37 14.65 -0.33
N ASP A 126 -20.78 13.98 0.65
CA ASP A 126 -20.26 14.67 1.84
C ASP A 126 -19.04 15.54 1.51
N ILE A 127 -18.90 16.63 2.23
CA ILE A 127 -17.75 17.53 2.14
C ILE A 127 -16.83 17.28 3.33
N MET A 128 -15.59 16.95 3.04
CA MET A 128 -14.54 16.76 4.04
C MET A 128 -13.49 17.85 3.90
N HIS A 129 -13.17 18.50 5.01
CA HIS A 129 -12.01 19.38 5.11
C HIS A 129 -10.83 18.62 5.72
N ASN A 130 -9.69 18.65 5.05
CA ASN A 130 -8.44 18.01 5.49
C ASN A 130 -7.33 19.06 5.56
#